data_9eec1154de58ed86fae71f1d87f08753
#
_entry.id   9eec1154de58ed86fae71f1d87f08753
#
_cell.length_a   1.000
_cell.length_b   1.000
_cell.length_c   1.000
_cell.angle_alpha   90.00
_cell.angle_beta   90.00
_cell.angle_gamma   90.00
#
_symmetry.space_group_name_H-M   'P 1'
#
loop_
_entity.id
_entity.type
_entity.pdbx_description
1 polymer ?
#
loop_
_entity_poly.entity_id
_entity_poly.type
_entity_poly.pdbx_seq_one_letter_code
_entity_poly.pdbx_strand_id
1 'polypeptide(L)'
;MKYLSLLLAVLLCAAALSGCGSGSAEAVPLSFAESASIEKITSLNGKAVTLTGYMATLSPLSGEYIYLMNLPYQSCPFCVPNTQQLSNTMAVYAAKGKKFEFTERPVKVTGKIELGDFTDEYGYTYNYRIVDATYEPVDLSQVSEELALYEALAADGVVSDVNGMFDYVLFVCDWPEYQGSYTDDNGVRVPYYLYPGDAENALKDELQFGKQAAEGYFPGLVKRVQAVSPDKLSDLVSIIQDAQTLEQYARAQLAAGEYQYDPQKDQYTLNDAAGMLDRFYSLYGRFSNWLTRYQI
;
A
#
# COMPACT_ATOMS: atom_id res chain seq x y z
N MET A 1 -22.54 -10.18 -69.76
CA MET A 1 -21.63 -11.08 -69.08
C MET A 1 -20.29 -10.42 -68.61
N LYS A 2 -19.83 -9.33 -69.26
CA LYS A 2 -18.55 -8.65 -68.82
C LYS A 2 -18.65 -7.87 -67.51
N TYR A 3 -19.83 -7.40 -67.13
CA TYR A 3 -20.04 -6.64 -65.89
C TYR A 3 -20.21 -7.51 -64.64
N LEU A 4 -20.65 -8.78 -64.85
CA LEU A 4 -20.78 -9.73 -63.70
C LEU A 4 -19.45 -10.19 -63.18
N SER A 5 -18.44 -10.32 -64.06
CA SER A 5 -17.07 -10.69 -63.65
C SER A 5 -16.34 -9.56 -62.91
N LEU A 6 -16.65 -8.30 -63.26
CA LEU A 6 -16.08 -7.15 -62.60
C LEU A 6 -16.63 -6.97 -61.17
N LEU A 7 -17.94 -7.22 -60.98
CA LEU A 7 -18.61 -7.19 -59.68
C LEU A 7 -18.08 -8.28 -58.73
N LEU A 8 -17.81 -9.48 -59.27
CA LEU A 8 -17.25 -10.58 -58.47
C LEU A 8 -15.83 -10.31 -58.05
N ALA A 9 -14.99 -9.67 -58.88
CA ALA A 9 -13.62 -9.29 -58.56
C ALA A 9 -13.57 -8.19 -57.47
N VAL A 10 -14.47 -7.23 -57.49
CA VAL A 10 -14.57 -6.17 -56.48
C VAL A 10 -15.04 -6.72 -55.13
N LEU A 11 -15.98 -7.69 -55.12
CA LEU A 11 -16.43 -8.36 -53.91
C LEU A 11 -15.32 -9.22 -53.26
N LEU A 12 -14.50 -9.89 -54.08
CA LEU A 12 -13.35 -10.67 -53.59
C LEU A 12 -12.24 -9.78 -53.03
N CYS A 13 -11.98 -8.62 -53.61
CA CYS A 13 -11.01 -7.64 -53.05
C CYS A 13 -11.51 -6.97 -51.75
N ALA A 14 -12.82 -6.75 -51.60
CA ALA A 14 -13.40 -6.21 -50.37
C ALA A 14 -13.35 -7.21 -49.20
N ALA A 15 -13.45 -8.51 -49.50
CA ALA A 15 -13.30 -9.57 -48.47
C ALA A 15 -11.85 -9.77 -48.00
N ALA A 16 -10.87 -9.42 -48.84
CA ALA A 16 -9.47 -9.52 -48.47
C ALA A 16 -8.95 -8.34 -47.60
N LEU A 17 -9.68 -7.23 -47.54
CA LEU A 17 -9.36 -6.05 -46.74
C LEU A 17 -9.99 -6.07 -45.31
N SER A 18 -10.91 -7.00 -45.06
CA SER A 18 -11.54 -7.16 -43.72
C SER A 18 -10.77 -8.11 -42.79
N GLY A 19 -9.59 -8.62 -43.20
CA GLY A 19 -8.83 -9.62 -42.47
C GLY A 19 -7.68 -9.10 -41.63
N CYS A 20 -7.50 -7.78 -41.53
CA CYS A 20 -6.59 -7.18 -40.54
C CYS A 20 -7.36 -6.69 -39.30
N GLY A 21 -8.13 -7.56 -38.71
CA GLY A 21 -8.42 -7.45 -37.29
C GLY A 21 -7.11 -7.68 -36.57
N SER A 22 -6.52 -6.65 -35.98
CA SER A 22 -5.51 -6.78 -34.95
C SER A 22 -6.16 -7.56 -33.81
N GLY A 23 -6.09 -8.89 -33.90
CA GLY A 23 -6.35 -9.74 -32.75
C GLY A 23 -5.31 -9.34 -31.71
N SER A 24 -5.71 -8.49 -30.75
CA SER A 24 -4.92 -8.33 -29.56
C SER A 24 -4.75 -9.73 -28.99
N ALA A 25 -3.54 -10.27 -29.08
CA ALA A 25 -3.27 -11.55 -28.45
C ALA A 25 -3.77 -11.45 -27.01
N GLU A 26 -4.63 -12.40 -26.62
CA GLU A 26 -5.20 -12.42 -25.29
C GLU A 26 -4.06 -12.35 -24.27
N ALA A 27 -4.17 -11.45 -23.29
CA ALA A 27 -3.12 -11.26 -22.31
C ALA A 27 -2.99 -12.53 -21.45
N VAL A 28 -1.76 -13.00 -21.28
CA VAL A 28 -1.46 -14.22 -20.51
C VAL A 28 -1.65 -13.94 -19.02
N PRO A 29 -2.50 -14.69 -18.32
CA PRO A 29 -2.58 -14.59 -16.87
C PRO A 29 -1.23 -14.94 -16.23
N LEU A 30 -0.80 -14.10 -15.29
CA LEU A 30 0.43 -14.27 -14.51
C LEU A 30 0.07 -14.16 -13.03
N SER A 31 0.65 -15.03 -12.21
CA SER A 31 0.58 -14.92 -10.75
C SER A 31 1.93 -14.45 -10.18
N PHE A 32 1.93 -13.95 -8.94
CA PHE A 32 3.17 -13.59 -8.25
C PHE A 32 4.10 -14.78 -8.08
N ALA A 33 3.57 -15.97 -7.82
CA ALA A 33 4.36 -17.19 -7.73
C ALA A 33 5.07 -17.52 -9.06
N GLU A 34 4.37 -17.36 -10.19
CA GLU A 34 4.97 -17.54 -11.52
C GLU A 34 5.97 -16.44 -11.89
N SER A 35 5.74 -15.20 -11.41
CA SER A 35 6.65 -14.09 -11.65
C SER A 35 8.02 -14.27 -10.98
N ALA A 36 8.11 -15.11 -9.95
CA ALA A 36 9.37 -15.47 -9.32
C ALA A 36 10.24 -16.41 -10.19
N SER A 37 9.69 -17.02 -11.24
CA SER A 37 10.43 -17.89 -12.17
C SER A 37 11.04 -17.09 -13.30
N ILE A 38 12.37 -17.00 -13.33
CA ILE A 38 13.12 -16.34 -14.41
C ILE A 38 12.78 -16.93 -15.78
N GLU A 39 12.63 -18.25 -15.87
CA GLU A 39 12.28 -18.93 -17.12
C GLU A 39 10.89 -18.48 -17.62
N LYS A 40 9.91 -18.43 -16.71
CA LYS A 40 8.57 -17.97 -17.04
C LYS A 40 8.57 -16.51 -17.52
N ILE A 41 9.19 -15.62 -16.76
CA ILE A 41 9.27 -14.19 -17.11
C ILE A 41 10.01 -13.98 -18.42
N THR A 42 11.13 -14.68 -18.65
CA THR A 42 11.88 -14.62 -19.94
C THR A 42 10.99 -15.04 -21.11
N SER A 43 10.19 -16.09 -20.94
CA SER A 43 9.27 -16.57 -21.98
C SER A 43 8.13 -15.58 -22.30
N LEU A 44 7.85 -14.66 -21.39
CA LEU A 44 6.80 -13.64 -21.50
C LEU A 44 7.32 -12.27 -21.96
N ASN A 45 8.63 -12.11 -22.19
CA ASN A 45 9.19 -10.84 -22.65
C ASN A 45 8.50 -10.31 -23.91
N GLY A 46 8.04 -9.06 -23.85
CA GLY A 46 7.28 -8.40 -24.90
C GLY A 46 5.83 -8.85 -25.08
N LYS A 47 5.37 -9.86 -24.32
CA LYS A 47 3.99 -10.35 -24.38
C LYS A 47 3.09 -9.59 -23.42
N ALA A 48 1.82 -9.46 -23.78
CA ALA A 48 0.78 -8.94 -22.90
C ALA A 48 0.50 -9.95 -21.79
N VAL A 49 0.44 -9.44 -20.55
CA VAL A 49 0.11 -10.21 -19.34
C VAL A 49 -0.97 -9.52 -18.54
N THR A 50 -1.65 -10.27 -17.69
CA THR A 50 -2.47 -9.74 -16.60
C THR A 50 -1.94 -10.21 -15.27
N LEU A 51 -1.88 -9.31 -14.29
CA LEU A 51 -1.48 -9.62 -12.92
C LEU A 51 -2.44 -8.93 -11.96
N THR A 52 -2.97 -9.68 -10.99
CA THR A 52 -3.84 -9.14 -9.94
C THR A 52 -3.03 -8.93 -8.66
N GLY A 53 -3.24 -7.82 -7.97
CA GLY A 53 -2.55 -7.50 -6.73
C GLY A 53 -3.06 -6.23 -6.07
N TYR A 54 -2.38 -5.80 -5.05
CA TYR A 54 -2.63 -4.57 -4.30
C TYR A 54 -1.57 -3.53 -4.63
N MET A 55 -1.96 -2.25 -4.69
CA MET A 55 -1.00 -1.16 -4.83
C MET A 55 -0.26 -0.95 -3.50
N ALA A 56 1.07 -0.96 -3.52
CA ALA A 56 1.86 -0.61 -2.34
C ALA A 56 1.66 0.86 -1.98
N THR A 57 1.57 1.16 -0.69
CA THR A 57 1.38 2.54 -0.20
C THR A 57 2.56 3.45 -0.52
N LEU A 58 3.76 2.89 -0.72
CA LEU A 58 4.97 3.61 -1.14
C LEU A 58 5.04 3.88 -2.66
N SER A 59 3.99 3.59 -3.42
CA SER A 59 3.96 3.90 -4.84
C SER A 59 4.06 5.42 -5.09
N PRO A 60 4.75 5.88 -6.16
CA PRO A 60 4.93 7.30 -6.42
C PRO A 60 3.61 8.05 -6.57
N LEU A 61 3.50 9.22 -5.95
CA LEU A 61 2.33 10.10 -6.06
C LEU A 61 2.11 10.61 -7.49
N SER A 62 3.14 10.55 -8.36
CA SER A 62 3.02 10.91 -9.77
C SER A 62 2.02 10.02 -10.51
N GLY A 63 1.82 8.79 -10.04
CA GLY A 63 1.01 7.77 -10.68
C GLY A 63 1.59 7.26 -12.01
N GLU A 64 2.84 7.61 -12.35
CA GLU A 64 3.49 7.13 -13.57
C GLU A 64 3.83 5.65 -13.49
N TYR A 65 4.08 5.16 -12.28
CA TYR A 65 4.23 3.75 -11.99
C TYR A 65 3.76 3.43 -10.56
N ILE A 66 3.53 2.15 -10.30
CA ILE A 66 3.20 1.60 -8.99
C ILE A 66 4.03 0.37 -8.72
N TYR A 67 4.14 0.02 -7.44
CA TYR A 67 4.53 -1.33 -7.04
C TYR A 67 3.26 -2.12 -6.75
N LEU A 68 3.03 -3.17 -7.53
CA LEU A 68 1.92 -4.11 -7.31
C LEU A 68 2.41 -5.26 -6.44
N MET A 69 1.67 -5.61 -5.40
CA MET A 69 2.05 -6.59 -4.40
C MET A 69 0.97 -7.66 -4.23
N ASN A 70 1.36 -8.85 -3.80
CA ASN A 70 0.43 -9.93 -3.48
C ASN A 70 -0.21 -9.80 -2.10
N LEU A 71 0.25 -8.87 -1.28
CA LEU A 71 -0.26 -8.58 0.06
C LEU A 71 -0.77 -7.14 0.12
N PRO A 72 -1.90 -6.88 0.79
CA PRO A 72 -2.40 -5.53 0.97
C PRO A 72 -1.54 -4.74 1.97
N TYR A 73 -1.56 -3.43 1.81
CA TYR A 73 -1.02 -2.45 2.76
C TYR A 73 0.46 -2.60 3.11
N GLN A 74 1.28 -3.06 2.17
CA GLN A 74 2.73 -3.09 2.38
C GLN A 74 3.33 -1.71 2.08
N SER A 75 4.03 -1.15 3.05
CA SER A 75 4.71 0.14 2.92
C SER A 75 6.02 0.04 2.15
N CYS A 76 6.70 -1.08 2.22
CA CYS A 76 7.96 -1.28 1.52
C CYS A 76 7.89 -2.52 0.63
N PRO A 77 7.88 -2.36 -0.70
CA PRO A 77 7.80 -3.48 -1.63
C PRO A 77 9.01 -4.42 -1.56
N PHE A 78 10.13 -3.96 -1.02
CA PHE A 78 11.40 -4.71 -0.97
C PHE A 78 11.85 -5.07 0.45
N CYS A 79 11.06 -4.68 1.48
CA CYS A 79 11.42 -4.89 2.88
C CYS A 79 10.90 -6.19 3.49
N VAL A 80 10.29 -7.07 2.69
CA VAL A 80 9.80 -8.36 3.22
C VAL A 80 11.01 -9.23 3.57
N PRO A 81 11.20 -9.62 4.85
CA PRO A 81 12.35 -10.43 5.24
C PRO A 81 12.35 -11.77 4.47
N ASN A 82 13.50 -12.16 3.95
CA ASN A 82 13.75 -13.45 3.29
C ASN A 82 13.07 -13.68 1.92
N THR A 83 12.53 -12.68 1.27
CA THR A 83 12.15 -12.85 -0.13
C THR A 83 13.34 -12.44 -1.01
N GLN A 84 13.89 -13.42 -1.71
CA GLN A 84 14.74 -13.14 -2.84
C GLN A 84 13.90 -12.37 -3.86
N GLN A 85 14.12 -11.07 -3.91
CA GLN A 85 13.70 -10.12 -4.94
C GLN A 85 12.44 -10.50 -5.73
N LEU A 86 11.40 -9.70 -5.62
CA LEU A 86 10.27 -9.66 -6.54
C LEU A 86 9.25 -10.82 -6.51
N SER A 87 9.40 -11.84 -5.69
CA SER A 87 8.37 -12.88 -5.58
C SER A 87 6.99 -12.36 -5.10
N ASN A 88 6.98 -11.18 -4.49
CA ASN A 88 5.78 -10.55 -3.93
C ASN A 88 5.49 -9.16 -4.50
N THR A 89 6.34 -8.65 -5.40
CA THR A 89 6.25 -7.29 -5.91
C THR A 89 6.54 -7.24 -7.40
N MET A 90 5.79 -6.42 -8.13
CA MET A 90 5.98 -6.13 -9.54
C MET A 90 5.96 -4.61 -9.76
N ALA A 91 7.02 -4.06 -10.34
CA ALA A 91 6.99 -2.68 -10.81
C ALA A 91 6.13 -2.58 -12.08
N VAL A 92 5.17 -1.69 -12.09
CA VAL A 92 4.18 -1.54 -13.18
C VAL A 92 4.13 -0.10 -13.63
N TYR A 93 4.50 0.16 -14.87
CA TYR A 93 4.55 1.47 -15.49
C TYR A 93 3.30 1.72 -16.35
N ALA A 94 2.68 2.86 -16.14
CA ALA A 94 1.47 3.25 -16.84
C ALA A 94 1.69 3.41 -18.36
N ALA A 95 0.68 3.12 -19.15
CA ALA A 95 0.66 3.42 -20.58
C ALA A 95 0.81 4.93 -20.79
N LYS A 96 1.42 5.32 -21.91
CA LYS A 96 1.68 6.72 -22.25
C LYS A 96 0.44 7.60 -22.08
N GLY A 97 0.55 8.62 -21.28
CA GLY A 97 -0.53 9.57 -20.99
C GLY A 97 -1.61 9.04 -20.03
N LYS A 98 -1.39 7.89 -19.41
CA LYS A 98 -2.21 7.34 -18.33
C LYS A 98 -1.49 7.49 -17.00
N LYS A 99 -2.26 7.40 -15.91
CA LYS A 99 -1.75 7.42 -14.54
C LYS A 99 -2.51 6.39 -13.72
N PHE A 100 -1.84 5.89 -12.70
CA PHE A 100 -2.48 5.12 -11.65
C PHE A 100 -3.01 6.07 -10.57
N GLU A 101 -4.20 5.82 -10.09
CA GLU A 101 -4.74 6.43 -8.88
C GLU A 101 -4.73 5.37 -7.79
N PHE A 102 -4.15 5.71 -6.64
CA PHE A 102 -4.03 4.77 -5.53
C PHE A 102 -5.41 4.27 -5.07
N THR A 103 -5.50 2.98 -4.85
CA THR A 103 -6.66 2.33 -4.24
C THR A 103 -6.22 1.20 -3.32
N GLU A 104 -6.92 1.03 -2.21
CA GLU A 104 -6.72 -0.09 -1.28
C GLU A 104 -7.35 -1.39 -1.80
N ARG A 105 -8.24 -1.28 -2.78
CA ARG A 105 -8.88 -2.44 -3.40
C ARG A 105 -7.89 -3.16 -4.31
N PRO A 106 -8.02 -4.50 -4.45
CA PRO A 106 -7.23 -5.23 -5.42
C PRO A 106 -7.50 -4.73 -6.84
N VAL A 107 -6.47 -4.73 -7.66
CA VAL A 107 -6.54 -4.30 -9.05
C VAL A 107 -5.97 -5.38 -9.97
N LYS A 108 -6.55 -5.52 -11.15
CA LYS A 108 -5.98 -6.28 -12.24
C LYS A 108 -5.26 -5.33 -13.19
N VAL A 109 -3.98 -5.52 -13.32
CA VAL A 109 -3.14 -4.79 -14.27
C VAL A 109 -3.06 -5.59 -15.57
N THR A 110 -3.12 -4.88 -16.70
CA THR A 110 -2.85 -5.45 -18.03
C THR A 110 -1.75 -4.61 -18.69
N GLY A 111 -0.64 -5.25 -19.08
CA GLY A 111 0.50 -4.59 -19.71
C GLY A 111 1.44 -5.59 -20.34
N LYS A 112 2.65 -5.18 -20.71
CA LYS A 112 3.66 -6.03 -21.34
C LYS A 112 4.83 -6.25 -20.42
N ILE A 113 5.35 -7.48 -20.35
CA ILE A 113 6.62 -7.75 -19.68
C ILE A 113 7.76 -7.13 -20.48
N GLU A 114 8.62 -6.40 -19.78
CA GLU A 114 9.87 -5.87 -20.29
C GLU A 114 11.02 -6.35 -19.42
N LEU A 115 12.02 -6.99 -20.05
CA LEU A 115 13.26 -7.41 -19.38
C LEU A 115 14.35 -6.35 -19.56
N GLY A 116 15.14 -6.13 -18.52
CA GLY A 116 16.27 -5.19 -18.53
C GLY A 116 16.78 -4.96 -17.11
N ASP A 117 17.83 -4.18 -16.99
CA ASP A 117 18.31 -3.71 -15.70
C ASP A 117 17.72 -2.30 -15.46
N PHE A 118 16.81 -2.20 -14.51
CA PHE A 118 16.10 -0.97 -14.19
C PHE A 118 16.47 -0.49 -12.80
N THR A 119 16.59 0.81 -12.66
CA THR A 119 16.69 1.49 -11.34
C THR A 119 15.69 2.62 -11.37
N ASP A 120 14.82 2.68 -10.35
CA ASP A 120 13.83 3.73 -10.23
C ASP A 120 14.33 4.95 -9.44
N GLU A 121 13.48 5.96 -9.26
CA GLU A 121 13.82 7.20 -8.57
C GLU A 121 14.11 7.02 -7.06
N TYR A 122 13.66 5.91 -6.47
CA TYR A 122 13.97 5.55 -5.07
C TYR A 122 15.25 4.71 -4.94
N GLY A 123 15.90 4.36 -6.07
CA GLY A 123 17.12 3.56 -6.10
C GLY A 123 16.87 2.05 -6.03
N TYR A 124 15.64 1.58 -6.15
CA TYR A 124 15.35 0.15 -6.24
C TYR A 124 15.74 -0.39 -7.61
N THR A 125 16.35 -1.57 -7.62
CA THR A 125 16.81 -2.25 -8.84
C THR A 125 16.01 -3.51 -9.09
N TYR A 126 15.60 -3.74 -10.35
CA TYR A 126 14.87 -4.93 -10.78
C TYR A 126 15.17 -5.25 -12.25
N ASN A 127 15.05 -6.53 -12.61
CA ASN A 127 15.45 -7.03 -13.94
C ASN A 127 14.26 -7.20 -14.89
N TYR A 128 13.05 -6.97 -14.43
CA TYR A 128 11.84 -6.98 -15.26
C TYR A 128 10.77 -6.09 -14.64
N ARG A 129 9.86 -5.65 -15.50
CA ARG A 129 8.71 -4.83 -15.11
C ARG A 129 7.54 -5.04 -16.07
N ILE A 130 6.37 -4.57 -15.71
CA ILE A 130 5.24 -4.45 -16.63
C ILE A 130 5.21 -3.00 -17.14
N VAL A 131 5.12 -2.83 -18.47
CA VAL A 131 5.03 -1.52 -19.14
C VAL A 131 3.77 -1.42 -19.99
N ASP A 132 3.49 -0.20 -20.51
CA ASP A 132 2.27 0.10 -21.25
C ASP A 132 0.99 -0.33 -20.52
N ALA A 133 0.99 -0.20 -19.20
CA ALA A 133 -0.02 -0.81 -18.35
C ALA A 133 -1.27 0.05 -18.21
N THR A 134 -2.40 -0.64 -18.13
CA THR A 134 -3.69 -0.14 -17.63
C THR A 134 -4.14 -0.99 -16.46
N TYR A 135 -5.08 -0.51 -15.67
CA TYR A 135 -5.61 -1.24 -14.53
C TYR A 135 -7.13 -1.10 -14.44
N GLU A 136 -7.73 -2.06 -13.77
CA GLU A 136 -9.14 -2.04 -13.37
C GLU A 136 -9.28 -2.62 -11.96
N PRO A 137 -10.18 -2.10 -11.11
CA PRO A 137 -10.52 -2.73 -9.85
C PRO A 137 -11.06 -4.14 -10.09
N VAL A 138 -10.70 -5.07 -9.22
CA VAL A 138 -11.19 -6.45 -9.27
C VAL A 138 -12.09 -6.70 -8.08
N ASP A 139 -13.21 -7.34 -8.30
CA ASP A 139 -14.08 -7.86 -7.26
C ASP A 139 -13.63 -9.29 -6.93
N LEU A 140 -12.97 -9.45 -5.77
CA LEU A 140 -12.53 -10.74 -5.26
C LEU A 140 -13.49 -11.33 -4.23
N SER A 141 -14.63 -10.69 -3.99
CA SER A 141 -15.63 -11.15 -3.01
C SER A 141 -16.17 -12.57 -3.29
N GLN A 142 -16.09 -13.00 -4.54
CA GLN A 142 -16.51 -14.34 -4.97
C GLN A 142 -15.38 -15.39 -4.93
N VAL A 143 -14.13 -14.96 -4.65
CA VAL A 143 -12.96 -15.86 -4.63
C VAL A 143 -12.86 -16.55 -3.27
N SER A 144 -12.95 -15.78 -2.19
CA SER A 144 -13.01 -16.33 -0.82
C SER A 144 -13.77 -15.38 0.09
N GLU A 145 -14.23 -15.92 1.21
CA GLU A 145 -14.93 -15.15 2.22
C GLU A 145 -13.99 -14.11 2.90
N GLU A 146 -12.73 -14.48 3.11
CA GLU A 146 -11.71 -13.57 3.65
C GLU A 146 -11.50 -12.37 2.72
N LEU A 147 -11.35 -12.59 1.42
CA LEU A 147 -11.19 -11.50 0.46
C LEU A 147 -12.43 -10.62 0.39
N ALA A 148 -13.63 -11.20 0.52
CA ALA A 148 -14.87 -10.43 0.61
C ALA A 148 -14.90 -9.51 1.85
N LEU A 149 -14.42 -10.00 3.00
CA LEU A 149 -14.30 -9.19 4.21
C LEU A 149 -13.29 -8.05 4.05
N TYR A 150 -12.13 -8.34 3.44
CA TYR A 150 -11.13 -7.30 3.15
C TYR A 150 -11.70 -6.22 2.24
N GLU A 151 -12.35 -6.59 1.14
CA GLU A 151 -12.94 -5.62 0.21
C GLU A 151 -13.99 -4.74 0.88
N ALA A 152 -14.80 -5.29 1.78
CA ALA A 152 -15.78 -4.52 2.52
C ALA A 152 -15.10 -3.51 3.48
N LEU A 153 -14.02 -3.90 4.16
CA LEU A 153 -13.24 -3.00 5.01
C LEU A 153 -12.53 -1.90 4.19
N ALA A 154 -11.91 -2.27 3.07
CA ALA A 154 -11.20 -1.34 2.19
C ALA A 154 -12.16 -0.34 1.52
N ALA A 155 -13.34 -0.79 1.11
CA ALA A 155 -14.36 0.08 0.51
C ALA A 155 -14.86 1.18 1.47
N ASP A 156 -14.85 0.91 2.78
CA ASP A 156 -15.21 1.88 3.82
C ASP A 156 -13.98 2.66 4.34
N GLY A 157 -12.76 2.40 3.82
CA GLY A 157 -11.52 3.03 4.25
C GLY A 157 -11.05 2.61 5.66
N VAL A 158 -11.59 1.51 6.21
CA VAL A 158 -11.23 1.04 7.55
C VAL A 158 -9.77 0.62 7.64
N VAL A 159 -9.24 -0.01 6.58
CA VAL A 159 -7.85 -0.50 6.58
C VAL A 159 -6.87 0.67 6.64
N SER A 160 -7.13 1.73 5.87
CA SER A 160 -6.38 3.00 5.90
C SER A 160 -6.44 3.65 7.28
N ASP A 161 -7.63 3.74 7.85
CA ASP A 161 -7.82 4.37 9.16
C ASP A 161 -7.14 3.57 10.29
N VAL A 162 -7.11 2.23 10.22
CA VAL A 162 -6.34 1.40 11.17
C VAL A 162 -4.84 1.63 11.00
N ASN A 163 -4.35 1.77 9.78
CA ASN A 163 -2.94 2.10 9.57
C ASN A 163 -2.60 3.49 10.11
N GLY A 164 -3.42 4.51 9.80
CA GLY A 164 -3.27 5.85 10.38
C GLY A 164 -3.39 5.87 11.92
N MET A 165 -4.18 4.97 12.51
CA MET A 165 -4.18 4.75 13.95
C MET A 165 -2.81 4.31 14.46
N PHE A 166 -2.14 3.40 13.77
CA PHE A 166 -0.80 2.97 14.16
C PHE A 166 0.23 4.08 14.03
N ASP A 167 0.16 4.91 12.99
CA ASP A 167 1.04 6.08 12.84
C ASP A 167 0.85 7.04 14.02
N TYR A 168 -0.38 7.29 14.43
CA TYR A 168 -0.69 8.12 15.59
C TYR A 168 -0.21 7.48 16.90
N VAL A 169 -0.46 6.18 17.12
CA VAL A 169 -0.02 5.50 18.36
C VAL A 169 1.50 5.44 18.45
N LEU A 170 2.19 5.23 17.32
CA LEU A 170 3.66 5.32 17.26
C LEU A 170 4.14 6.70 17.68
N PHE A 171 3.56 7.76 17.12
CA PHE A 171 3.90 9.14 17.47
C PHE A 171 3.78 9.40 18.98
N VAL A 172 2.69 8.93 19.60
CA VAL A 172 2.49 9.09 21.06
C VAL A 172 3.51 8.29 21.88
N CYS A 173 3.84 7.06 21.46
CA CYS A 173 4.76 6.17 22.16
C CYS A 173 6.23 6.58 22.00
N ASP A 174 6.59 7.09 20.83
CA ASP A 174 7.95 7.53 20.46
C ASP A 174 8.21 8.99 20.84
N TRP A 175 7.20 9.65 21.37
CA TRP A 175 7.37 11.00 21.86
C TRP A 175 8.24 10.97 23.15
N PRO A 176 9.20 11.83 23.33
CA PRO A 176 9.65 12.99 22.57
C PRO A 176 10.90 12.73 21.70
N GLU A 177 11.21 11.49 21.40
CA GLU A 177 12.31 11.18 20.47
C GLU A 177 12.01 11.61 19.02
N TYR A 178 10.75 12.03 18.76
CA TYR A 178 10.36 12.54 17.46
C TYR A 178 11.24 13.73 17.09
N GLN A 179 12.08 13.52 16.09
CA GLN A 179 12.98 14.52 15.56
C GLN A 179 12.42 15.04 14.23
N GLY A 180 12.00 16.29 14.24
CA GLY A 180 11.75 17.04 13.02
C GLY A 180 13.04 17.72 12.55
N SER A 181 13.01 18.28 11.37
CA SER A 181 14.07 19.16 10.89
C SER A 181 13.46 20.25 10.01
N TYR A 182 14.04 21.45 10.05
CA TYR A 182 13.72 22.53 9.12
C TYR A 182 14.98 22.91 8.35
N THR A 183 14.80 23.57 7.22
CA THR A 183 15.91 24.15 6.46
C THR A 183 16.02 25.61 6.85
N ASP A 184 17.18 26.03 7.36
CA ASP A 184 17.43 27.40 7.74
C ASP A 184 17.58 28.34 6.50
N ASP A 185 17.72 29.63 6.74
CA ASP A 185 17.86 30.63 5.69
C ASP A 185 19.12 30.45 4.82
N ASN A 186 20.08 29.62 5.26
CA ASN A 186 21.29 29.27 4.54
C ASN A 186 21.15 27.96 3.74
N GLY A 187 19.98 27.32 3.77
CA GLY A 187 19.74 26.03 3.13
C GLY A 187 20.27 24.82 3.91
N VAL A 188 20.68 25.03 5.16
CA VAL A 188 21.19 23.95 6.03
C VAL A 188 20.03 23.28 6.75
N ARG A 189 20.01 21.95 6.74
CA ARG A 189 19.03 21.15 7.48
C ARG A 189 19.38 21.15 8.97
N VAL A 190 18.53 21.78 9.77
CA VAL A 190 18.70 21.90 11.23
C VAL A 190 17.69 20.96 11.90
N PRO A 191 18.16 19.99 12.72
CA PRO A 191 17.26 19.18 13.52
C PRO A 191 16.62 20.03 14.62
N TYR A 192 15.37 19.75 14.97
CA TYR A 192 14.74 20.27 16.17
C TYR A 192 14.15 19.14 17.01
N TYR A 193 14.06 19.36 18.29
CA TYR A 193 13.51 18.43 19.26
C TYR A 193 12.20 18.98 19.80
N LEU A 194 11.25 18.11 20.11
CA LEU A 194 10.00 18.48 20.75
C LEU A 194 10.22 18.56 22.27
N TYR A 195 9.73 19.63 22.86
CA TYR A 195 9.65 19.79 24.30
C TYR A 195 8.24 19.44 24.81
N PRO A 196 8.04 19.17 26.11
CA PRO A 196 6.75 18.75 26.65
C PRO A 196 5.56 19.64 26.22
N GLY A 197 5.74 20.96 26.18
CA GLY A 197 4.70 21.89 25.71
C GLY A 197 4.39 21.79 24.22
N ASP A 198 5.39 21.49 23.40
CA ASP A 198 5.21 21.32 21.97
C ASP A 198 4.49 20.01 21.66
N ALA A 199 4.75 18.97 22.46
CA ALA A 199 4.09 17.70 22.33
C ALA A 199 2.58 17.78 22.60
N GLU A 200 2.15 18.53 23.62
CA GLU A 200 0.72 18.71 23.85
C GLU A 200 0.02 19.35 22.65
N ASN A 201 0.69 20.29 21.98
CA ASN A 201 0.15 20.95 20.79
C ASN A 201 0.15 20.00 19.60
N ALA A 202 1.25 19.28 19.36
CA ALA A 202 1.34 18.28 18.29
C ALA A 202 0.29 17.17 18.46
N LEU A 203 0.10 16.65 19.67
CA LEU A 203 -0.95 15.67 19.96
C LEU A 203 -2.37 16.20 19.71
N LYS A 204 -2.62 17.49 19.99
CA LYS A 204 -3.90 18.12 19.67
C LYS A 204 -4.09 18.22 18.16
N ASP A 205 -3.05 18.59 17.42
CA ASP A 205 -3.08 18.73 15.98
C ASP A 205 -3.30 17.38 15.29
N GLU A 206 -2.58 16.35 15.69
CA GLU A 206 -2.77 14.98 15.19
C GLU A 206 -4.18 14.44 15.47
N LEU A 207 -4.71 14.69 16.65
CA LEU A 207 -6.09 14.33 17.01
C LEU A 207 -7.14 15.10 16.18
N GLN A 208 -6.80 16.29 15.66
CA GLN A 208 -7.68 17.05 14.78
C GLN A 208 -7.59 16.57 13.32
N PHE A 209 -6.43 16.07 12.87
CA PHE A 209 -6.25 15.48 11.54
C PHE A 209 -7.02 14.17 11.37
N GLY A 210 -7.05 13.33 12.37
CA GLY A 210 -8.00 12.22 12.39
C GLY A 210 -9.41 12.80 12.48
N LYS A 211 -10.17 12.82 11.41
CA LYS A 211 -11.54 13.33 11.23
C LYS A 211 -12.55 12.96 12.35
N GLN A 212 -12.09 12.46 13.46
CA GLN A 212 -12.81 11.93 14.58
C GLN A 212 -12.24 12.57 15.84
N ALA A 213 -13.06 13.32 16.54
CA ALA A 213 -12.69 13.80 17.86
C ALA A 213 -12.08 12.65 18.68
N ALA A 214 -11.01 12.93 19.43
CA ALA A 214 -10.26 11.94 20.20
C ALA A 214 -11.13 10.98 21.02
N GLU A 215 -12.26 11.45 21.49
CA GLU A 215 -13.21 10.66 22.29
C GLU A 215 -13.96 9.58 21.51
N GLY A 216 -13.95 9.64 20.14
CA GLY A 216 -14.68 8.71 19.29
C GLY A 216 -13.84 7.87 18.35
N TYR A 217 -12.53 8.14 18.23
CA TYR A 217 -11.69 7.55 17.19
C TYR A 217 -11.61 6.01 17.28
N PHE A 218 -11.09 5.46 18.37
CA PHE A 218 -10.97 4.01 18.55
C PHE A 218 -12.32 3.29 18.60
N PRO A 219 -13.31 3.76 19.42
CA PRO A 219 -14.65 3.18 19.39
C PRO A 219 -15.32 3.26 18.02
N GLY A 220 -15.09 4.34 17.28
CA GLY A 220 -15.59 4.52 15.92
C GLY A 220 -15.03 3.47 14.95
N LEU A 221 -13.71 3.21 14.99
CA LEU A 221 -13.08 2.14 14.21
C LEU A 221 -13.64 0.77 14.58
N VAL A 222 -13.72 0.45 15.87
CA VAL A 222 -14.31 -0.81 16.35
C VAL A 222 -15.72 -1.01 15.80
N LYS A 223 -16.54 0.02 15.88
CA LYS A 223 -17.92 -0.02 15.36
C LYS A 223 -17.97 -0.30 13.87
N ARG A 224 -17.09 0.31 13.08
CA ARG A 224 -17.02 0.11 11.64
C ARG A 224 -16.56 -1.31 11.29
N VAL A 225 -15.54 -1.84 11.97
CA VAL A 225 -15.11 -3.23 11.83
C VAL A 225 -16.22 -4.21 12.15
N GLN A 226 -16.91 -3.99 13.28
CA GLN A 226 -18.04 -4.84 13.71
C GLN A 226 -19.24 -4.75 12.75
N ALA A 227 -19.44 -3.63 12.08
CA ALA A 227 -20.50 -3.49 11.09
C ALA A 227 -20.25 -4.38 9.85
N VAL A 228 -18.99 -4.69 9.52
CA VAL A 228 -18.65 -5.63 8.44
C VAL A 228 -18.85 -7.09 8.90
N SER A 229 -18.26 -7.47 10.03
CA SER A 229 -18.46 -8.79 10.62
C SER A 229 -18.01 -8.81 12.09
N PRO A 230 -18.91 -8.88 13.06
CA PRO A 230 -18.56 -8.86 14.48
C PRO A 230 -17.78 -10.10 14.92
N ASP A 231 -18.07 -11.26 14.33
CA ASP A 231 -17.47 -12.54 14.75
C ASP A 231 -16.13 -12.81 14.06
N LYS A 232 -16.05 -12.58 12.75
CA LYS A 232 -14.88 -12.94 11.93
C LYS A 232 -13.73 -11.94 12.04
N LEU A 233 -14.02 -10.72 12.48
CA LEU A 233 -13.05 -9.63 12.63
C LEU A 233 -12.76 -9.29 14.10
N SER A 234 -13.10 -10.19 15.02
CA SER A 234 -12.90 -9.99 16.46
C SER A 234 -11.43 -9.80 16.85
N ASP A 235 -10.51 -10.39 16.10
CA ASP A 235 -9.07 -10.19 16.27
C ASP A 235 -8.61 -8.78 15.87
N LEU A 236 -9.12 -8.22 14.76
CA LEU A 236 -8.87 -6.82 14.40
C LEU A 236 -9.44 -5.86 15.46
N VAL A 237 -10.64 -6.14 15.97
CA VAL A 237 -11.22 -5.40 17.10
C VAL A 237 -10.30 -5.43 18.32
N SER A 238 -9.76 -6.61 18.68
CA SER A 238 -8.80 -6.74 19.79
C SER A 238 -7.54 -5.91 19.56
N ILE A 239 -7.00 -5.90 18.35
CA ILE A 239 -5.81 -5.10 17.99
C ILE A 239 -6.09 -3.60 18.20
N ILE A 240 -7.24 -3.09 17.74
CA ILE A 240 -7.63 -1.69 17.91
C ILE A 240 -7.80 -1.33 19.38
N GLN A 241 -8.41 -2.19 20.19
CA GLN A 241 -8.60 -1.98 21.63
C GLN A 241 -7.28 -1.99 22.40
N ASP A 242 -6.36 -2.89 22.05
CA ASP A 242 -5.03 -2.94 22.65
C ASP A 242 -4.21 -1.70 22.27
N ALA A 243 -4.33 -1.20 21.03
CA ALA A 243 -3.72 0.04 20.59
C ALA A 243 -4.27 1.26 21.36
N GLN A 244 -5.57 1.32 21.60
CA GLN A 244 -6.19 2.35 22.46
C GLN A 244 -5.64 2.30 23.89
N THR A 245 -5.48 1.10 24.45
CA THR A 245 -4.94 0.93 25.80
C THR A 245 -3.49 1.43 25.89
N LEU A 246 -2.67 1.14 24.86
CA LEU A 246 -1.29 1.62 24.79
C LEU A 246 -1.23 3.15 24.65
N GLU A 247 -2.07 3.71 23.78
CA GLU A 247 -2.20 5.17 23.61
C GLU A 247 -2.56 5.88 24.92
N GLN A 248 -3.58 5.38 25.62
CA GLN A 248 -3.99 5.93 26.90
C GLN A 248 -2.88 5.87 27.95
N TYR A 249 -2.13 4.77 27.98
CA TYR A 249 -0.98 4.63 28.88
C TYR A 249 0.11 5.67 28.55
N ALA A 250 0.51 5.83 27.30
CA ALA A 250 1.53 6.78 26.88
C ALA A 250 1.11 8.22 27.19
N ARG A 251 -0.14 8.59 26.93
CA ARG A 251 -0.69 9.91 27.26
C ARG A 251 -0.75 10.17 28.76
N ALA A 252 -1.05 9.14 29.56
CA ALA A 252 -1.05 9.28 31.02
C ALA A 252 0.37 9.53 31.56
N GLN A 253 1.39 8.86 31.00
CA GLN A 253 2.80 9.13 31.33
C GLN A 253 3.19 10.58 31.02
N LEU A 254 2.82 11.07 29.84
CA LEU A 254 3.07 12.45 29.44
C LEU A 254 2.38 13.46 30.37
N ALA A 255 1.10 13.25 30.65
CA ALA A 255 0.31 14.13 31.53
C ALA A 255 0.80 14.14 32.98
N ALA A 256 1.35 13.04 33.47
CA ALA A 256 1.95 12.93 34.79
C ALA A 256 3.37 13.54 34.87
N GLY A 257 3.98 13.93 33.74
CA GLY A 257 5.36 14.42 33.70
C GLY A 257 6.38 13.31 33.92
N GLU A 258 6.02 12.07 33.58
CA GLU A 258 6.87 10.89 33.71
C GLU A 258 7.87 10.81 32.56
N TYR A 259 8.75 11.80 32.47
CA TYR A 259 9.79 11.89 31.45
C TYR A 259 11.13 12.34 32.04
N GLN A 260 12.21 12.02 31.35
CA GLN A 260 13.57 12.36 31.71
C GLN A 260 14.17 13.28 30.63
N TYR A 261 15.02 14.20 31.07
CA TYR A 261 15.79 15.06 30.18
C TYR A 261 17.20 14.50 29.99
N ASP A 262 17.58 14.28 28.72
CA ASP A 262 18.96 13.94 28.35
C ASP A 262 19.71 15.21 27.94
N PRO A 263 20.62 15.73 28.79
CA PRO A 263 21.34 16.97 28.51
C PRO A 263 22.39 16.82 27.40
N GLN A 264 22.76 15.59 27.01
CA GLN A 264 23.71 15.37 25.91
C GLN A 264 23.03 15.50 24.55
N LYS A 265 21.76 15.12 24.48
CA LYS A 265 20.96 15.21 23.28
C LYS A 265 20.04 16.42 23.25
N ASP A 266 19.96 17.18 24.36
CA ASP A 266 18.97 18.25 24.58
C ASP A 266 17.51 17.75 24.30
N GLN A 267 17.16 16.60 24.89
CA GLN A 267 15.97 15.85 24.55
C GLN A 267 15.28 15.29 25.79
N TYR A 268 13.96 15.25 25.77
CA TYR A 268 13.16 14.56 26.77
C TYR A 268 12.75 13.17 26.25
N THR A 269 12.67 12.19 27.15
CA THR A 269 12.23 10.83 26.84
C THR A 269 11.23 10.39 27.91
N LEU A 270 10.14 9.74 27.53
CA LEU A 270 9.21 9.13 28.48
C LEU A 270 9.90 8.03 29.27
N ASN A 271 9.57 7.89 30.55
CA ASN A 271 10.26 6.93 31.44
C ASN A 271 10.16 5.47 30.95
N ASP A 272 9.08 5.08 30.29
CA ASP A 272 8.86 3.74 29.75
C ASP A 272 8.85 3.72 28.20
N ALA A 273 9.60 4.61 27.55
CA ALA A 273 9.62 4.72 26.09
C ALA A 273 9.96 3.38 25.42
N ALA A 274 11.01 2.70 25.86
CA ALA A 274 11.41 1.40 25.30
C ALA A 274 10.30 0.34 25.46
N GLY A 275 9.67 0.24 26.63
CA GLY A 275 8.58 -0.71 26.85
C GLY A 275 7.32 -0.37 26.07
N MET A 276 7.04 0.90 25.80
CA MET A 276 5.93 1.33 24.92
C MET A 276 6.21 0.99 23.48
N LEU A 277 7.41 1.22 22.97
CA LEU A 277 7.81 0.86 21.62
C LEU A 277 7.78 -0.65 21.39
N ASP A 278 8.27 -1.45 22.35
CA ASP A 278 8.18 -2.91 22.27
C ASP A 278 6.73 -3.39 22.16
N ARG A 279 5.83 -2.81 22.95
CA ARG A 279 4.38 -3.08 22.89
C ARG A 279 3.79 -2.64 21.56
N PHE A 280 4.16 -1.47 21.08
CA PHE A 280 3.73 -0.96 19.77
C PHE A 280 4.13 -1.93 18.64
N TYR A 281 5.41 -2.31 18.54
CA TYR A 281 5.88 -3.21 17.49
C TYR A 281 5.26 -4.61 17.59
N SER A 282 4.96 -5.07 18.80
CA SER A 282 4.21 -6.32 18.98
C SER A 282 2.78 -6.21 18.41
N LEU A 283 2.09 -5.10 18.67
CA LEU A 283 0.73 -4.86 18.14
C LEU A 283 0.75 -4.68 16.62
N TYR A 284 1.69 -3.90 16.10
CA TYR A 284 1.85 -3.71 14.65
C TYR A 284 2.18 -5.04 13.94
N GLY A 285 3.00 -5.90 14.56
CA GLY A 285 3.25 -7.26 14.07
C GLY A 285 2.00 -8.13 14.02
N ARG A 286 1.09 -8.01 15.00
CA ARG A 286 -0.21 -8.69 14.98
C ARG A 286 -1.08 -8.21 13.82
N PHE A 287 -1.11 -6.90 13.56
CA PHE A 287 -1.84 -6.32 12.43
C PHE A 287 -1.23 -6.77 11.08
N SER A 288 0.09 -6.73 10.95
CA SER A 288 0.79 -7.22 9.75
C SER A 288 0.48 -8.70 9.48
N ASN A 289 0.48 -9.53 10.52
CA ASN A 289 0.09 -10.94 10.41
C ASN A 289 -1.40 -11.10 10.03
N TRP A 290 -2.27 -10.24 10.54
CA TRP A 290 -3.67 -10.24 10.17
C TRP A 290 -3.86 -9.95 8.67
N LEU A 291 -3.09 -9.02 8.09
CA LEU A 291 -3.12 -8.69 6.66
C LEU A 291 -2.69 -9.87 5.77
N THR A 292 -1.87 -10.82 6.26
CA THR A 292 -1.42 -11.97 5.45
C THR A 292 -2.55 -12.90 5.03
N ARG A 293 -3.69 -12.86 5.69
CA ARG A 293 -4.89 -13.66 5.33
C ARG A 293 -5.46 -13.28 3.95
N TYR A 294 -5.17 -12.09 3.49
CA TYR A 294 -5.71 -11.50 2.26
C TYR A 294 -4.72 -11.55 1.10
N GLN A 295 -3.76 -12.47 1.19
CA GLN A 295 -2.77 -12.70 0.13
C GLN A 295 -3.45 -13.24 -1.14
N ILE A 296 -3.05 -12.67 -2.30
CA ILE A 296 -3.51 -13.04 -3.65
C ILE A 296 -2.44 -13.88 -4.36
#